data_15b9b8d92522bf37b25aed0a092f6d05
#
_entry.id   15b9b8d92522bf37b25aed0a092f6d05
#
_cell.length_a   1.000
_cell.length_b   1.000
_cell.length_c   1.000
_cell.angle_alpha   90.00
_cell.angle_beta   90.00
_cell.angle_gamma   90.00
#
_symmetry.space_group_name_H-M   'P 1'
#
loop_
_entity.id
_entity.type
_entity.pdbx_description
1 polymer ?
#
loop_
_entity_poly.entity_id
_entity_poly.type
_entity_poly.pdbx_seq_one_letter_code
_entity_poly.pdbx_strand_id
1 'polypeptide(L)'
;FLKTNGFSNFVFADKDGVVVETEHAFSIKTKEGEYTGRIDILIHDSKKAIIIENKIYAQDQYNQLSRYETYAKERYPDNYKIIYLTLDQHDPNDESSKKVSYIPISYSEHIIAWLTSCKNITIDKPLIRETLTQYIQHIKELTNTIDMDAETNNELMKILISNLSATNQIIQMQGEIEMHVVKK
;
A
#
# COMPACT_ATOMS: atom_id res chain seq x y z
N PHE A 1 2.06 -12.47 5.13
CA PHE A 1 1.33 -11.51 4.29
C PHE A 1 0.33 -12.20 3.37
N LEU A 2 0.78 -13.04 2.42
CA LEU A 2 -0.08 -13.65 1.41
C LEU A 2 -1.25 -14.45 2.01
N LYS A 3 -1.00 -15.25 3.05
CA LYS A 3 -2.04 -16.05 3.72
C LYS A 3 -3.06 -15.18 4.45
N THR A 4 -2.62 -14.09 5.05
CA THR A 4 -3.46 -13.17 5.83
C THR A 4 -4.41 -12.37 4.95
N ASN A 5 -4.01 -12.08 3.70
CA ASN A 5 -4.74 -11.21 2.78
C ASN A 5 -5.44 -11.94 1.63
N GLY A 6 -5.81 -13.21 1.81
CA GLY A 6 -6.62 -13.94 0.82
C GLY A 6 -5.84 -14.50 -0.39
N PHE A 7 -4.50 -14.43 -0.39
CA PHE A 7 -3.66 -14.99 -1.45
C PHE A 7 -3.22 -16.43 -1.17
N SER A 8 -3.95 -17.18 -0.35
CA SER A 8 -3.58 -18.54 0.08
C SER A 8 -3.35 -19.51 -1.09
N ASN A 9 -3.99 -19.27 -2.22
CA ASN A 9 -3.84 -20.09 -3.42
C ASN A 9 -2.68 -19.66 -4.32
N PHE A 10 -2.04 -18.52 -4.04
CA PHE A 10 -0.87 -18.04 -4.78
C PHE A 10 0.40 -18.32 -3.97
N VAL A 11 0.82 -19.59 -3.96
CA VAL A 11 1.99 -20.06 -3.22
C VAL A 11 3.17 -20.20 -4.19
N PHE A 12 4.32 -19.65 -3.84
CA PHE A 12 5.57 -19.92 -4.54
C PHE A 12 5.99 -21.37 -4.31
N ALA A 13 6.44 -22.04 -5.36
CA ALA A 13 6.76 -23.47 -5.34
C ALA A 13 7.99 -23.76 -4.47
N ASP A 14 8.98 -22.88 -4.51
CA ASP A 14 10.21 -22.96 -3.74
C ASP A 14 10.34 -21.69 -2.88
N LYS A 15 10.35 -21.86 -1.55
CA LYS A 15 10.51 -20.73 -0.64
C LYS A 15 11.92 -20.14 -0.67
N ASP A 16 12.93 -20.97 -0.94
CA ASP A 16 14.33 -20.56 -0.96
C ASP A 16 14.71 -19.90 -2.29
N GLY A 17 13.89 -20.10 -3.34
CA GLY A 17 14.04 -19.48 -4.65
C GLY A 17 13.27 -18.17 -4.83
N VAL A 18 12.56 -17.68 -3.81
CA VAL A 18 11.81 -16.40 -3.91
C VAL A 18 12.76 -15.23 -3.72
N VAL A 19 12.74 -14.34 -4.72
CA VAL A 19 13.50 -13.08 -4.71
C VAL A 19 12.55 -11.92 -4.47
N VAL A 20 12.97 -10.94 -3.69
CA VAL A 20 12.27 -9.66 -3.49
C VAL A 20 13.18 -8.55 -3.98
N GLU A 21 12.72 -7.84 -4.99
CA GLU A 21 13.41 -6.68 -5.55
C GLU A 21 12.59 -5.42 -5.30
N THR A 22 13.25 -4.34 -4.92
CA THR A 22 12.65 -3.01 -4.84
C THR A 22 13.15 -2.16 -5.99
N GLU A 23 12.30 -1.23 -6.48
CA GLU A 23 12.67 -0.32 -7.55
C GLU A 23 13.17 -1.07 -8.82
N HIS A 24 12.53 -2.21 -9.14
CA HIS A 24 12.93 -3.06 -10.24
C HIS A 24 12.70 -2.37 -11.59
N ALA A 25 13.80 -2.06 -12.28
CA ALA A 25 13.75 -1.46 -13.62
C ALA A 25 13.35 -2.49 -14.67
N PHE A 26 12.44 -2.14 -15.56
CA PHE A 26 12.02 -3.00 -16.65
C PHE A 26 11.88 -2.24 -17.97
N SER A 27 11.95 -2.96 -19.09
CA SER A 27 11.54 -2.47 -20.40
C SER A 27 10.60 -3.48 -21.08
N ILE A 28 9.64 -2.95 -21.81
CA ILE A 28 8.69 -3.73 -22.60
C ILE A 28 8.59 -3.14 -24.01
N LYS A 29 8.35 -3.99 -25.00
CA LYS A 29 8.08 -3.58 -26.38
C LYS A 29 6.60 -3.77 -26.68
N THR A 30 5.95 -2.72 -27.09
CA THR A 30 4.54 -2.75 -27.50
C THR A 30 4.45 -2.33 -28.99
N LYS A 31 3.25 -2.42 -29.55
CA LYS A 31 2.99 -1.90 -30.91
C LYS A 31 3.17 -0.38 -31.01
N GLU A 32 3.06 0.33 -29.89
CA GLU A 32 3.17 1.78 -29.79
C GLU A 32 4.62 2.25 -29.55
N GLY A 33 5.54 1.31 -29.24
CA GLY A 33 6.96 1.61 -28.98
C GLY A 33 7.56 0.81 -27.82
N GLU A 34 8.76 1.21 -27.45
CA GLU A 34 9.46 0.67 -26.28
C GLU A 34 9.18 1.59 -25.08
N TYR A 35 8.78 0.96 -23.96
CA TYR A 35 8.54 1.65 -22.70
C TYR A 35 9.46 1.12 -21.63
N THR A 36 10.04 2.01 -20.86
CA THR A 36 10.79 1.69 -19.65
C THR A 36 9.98 2.10 -18.44
N GLY A 37 10.15 1.41 -17.33
CA GLY A 37 9.47 1.71 -16.08
C GLY A 37 10.21 1.13 -14.89
N ARG A 38 9.61 1.31 -13.72
CA ARG A 38 10.14 0.81 -12.46
C ARG A 38 8.97 0.28 -11.63
N ILE A 39 9.11 -0.95 -11.16
CA ILE A 39 8.17 -1.61 -10.25
C ILE A 39 8.66 -1.34 -8.83
N ASP A 40 7.79 -0.83 -7.96
CA ASP A 40 8.18 -0.49 -6.60
C ASP A 40 8.64 -1.72 -5.82
N ILE A 41 7.87 -2.82 -5.85
CA ILE A 41 8.25 -4.09 -5.23
C ILE A 41 7.87 -5.23 -6.17
N LEU A 42 8.84 -6.04 -6.54
CA LEU A 42 8.66 -7.28 -7.29
C LEU A 42 9.04 -8.47 -6.41
N ILE A 43 8.08 -9.36 -6.17
CA ILE A 43 8.31 -10.63 -5.45
C ILE A 43 8.13 -11.74 -6.47
N HIS A 44 9.17 -12.51 -6.75
CA HIS A 44 9.09 -13.52 -7.79
C HIS A 44 9.97 -14.75 -7.51
N ASP A 45 9.64 -15.84 -8.15
CA ASP A 45 10.50 -16.99 -8.40
C ASP A 45 10.67 -17.18 -9.92
N SER A 46 11.18 -18.31 -10.37
CA SER A 46 11.36 -18.61 -11.79
C SER A 46 10.04 -18.73 -12.58
N LYS A 47 8.89 -18.82 -11.92
CA LYS A 47 7.59 -19.16 -12.54
C LYS A 47 6.46 -18.20 -12.18
N LYS A 48 6.56 -17.50 -11.06
CA LYS A 48 5.46 -16.67 -10.52
C LYS A 48 5.96 -15.30 -10.10
N ALA A 49 5.09 -14.31 -10.17
CA ALA A 49 5.40 -12.96 -9.68
C ALA A 49 4.21 -12.31 -8.97
N ILE A 50 4.55 -11.50 -7.98
CA ILE A 50 3.66 -10.50 -7.39
C ILE A 50 4.30 -9.14 -7.63
N ILE A 51 3.60 -8.28 -8.32
CA ILE A 51 3.98 -6.89 -8.57
C ILE A 51 3.18 -6.03 -7.63
N ILE A 52 3.85 -5.19 -6.86
CA ILE A 52 3.19 -4.25 -5.94
C ILE A 52 3.54 -2.83 -6.37
N GLU A 53 2.52 -2.07 -6.70
CA GLU A 53 2.58 -0.62 -6.84
C GLU A 53 2.18 0.01 -5.51
N ASN A 54 3.04 0.87 -4.99
CA ASN A 54 2.89 1.51 -3.67
C ASN A 54 2.59 3.01 -3.82
N LYS A 55 1.35 3.40 -3.56
CA LYS A 55 0.87 4.78 -3.64
C LYS A 55 0.52 5.33 -2.26
N ILE A 56 1.38 6.18 -1.73
CA ILE A 56 1.09 6.91 -0.48
C ILE A 56 0.57 8.31 -0.80
N TYR A 57 1.34 9.12 -1.55
CA TYR A 57 0.96 10.48 -1.94
C TYR A 57 1.17 10.74 -3.44
N ALA A 58 1.84 9.83 -4.14
CA ALA A 58 2.12 9.99 -5.56
C ALA A 58 0.86 9.77 -6.40
N GLN A 59 0.68 10.61 -7.42
CA GLN A 59 -0.40 10.42 -8.38
C GLN A 59 -0.13 9.27 -9.32
N ASP A 60 -1.19 8.69 -9.88
CA ASP A 60 -1.10 7.66 -10.88
C ASP A 60 -0.47 8.16 -12.17
N GLN A 61 0.32 7.28 -12.78
CA GLN A 61 0.88 7.51 -14.10
C GLN A 61 -0.01 6.89 -15.18
N TYR A 62 -0.05 7.51 -16.33
CA TYR A 62 -0.75 7.00 -17.51
C TYR A 62 -0.28 5.58 -17.86
N ASN A 63 -1.23 4.65 -18.01
CA ASN A 63 -0.97 3.25 -18.36
C ASN A 63 -0.05 2.47 -17.41
N GLN A 64 0.11 2.90 -16.16
CA GLN A 64 1.09 2.30 -15.25
C GLN A 64 0.84 0.81 -15.02
N LEU A 65 -0.37 0.43 -14.56
CA LEU A 65 -0.71 -0.97 -14.33
C LEU A 65 -0.76 -1.78 -15.62
N SER A 66 -1.15 -1.18 -16.75
CA SER A 66 -1.12 -1.83 -18.05
C SER A 66 0.28 -2.19 -18.50
N ARG A 67 1.27 -1.34 -18.22
CA ARG A 67 2.68 -1.65 -18.47
C ARG A 67 3.18 -2.79 -17.58
N TYR A 68 2.79 -2.82 -16.32
CA TYR A 68 3.11 -3.92 -15.41
C TYR A 68 2.48 -5.24 -15.85
N GLU A 69 1.25 -5.20 -16.32
CA GLU A 69 0.57 -6.38 -16.85
C GLU A 69 1.30 -6.92 -18.10
N THR A 70 1.72 -6.05 -19.00
CA THR A 70 2.49 -6.44 -20.20
C THR A 70 3.81 -7.11 -19.80
N TYR A 71 4.56 -6.50 -18.89
CA TYR A 71 5.79 -7.07 -18.35
C TYR A 71 5.55 -8.45 -17.72
N ALA A 72 4.49 -8.57 -16.92
CA ALA A 72 4.16 -9.81 -16.22
C ALA A 72 3.75 -10.93 -17.19
N LYS A 73 2.94 -10.62 -18.21
CA LYS A 73 2.53 -11.59 -19.25
C LYS A 73 3.71 -12.14 -20.06
N GLU A 74 4.70 -11.30 -20.32
CA GLU A 74 5.91 -11.74 -21.04
C GLU A 74 6.80 -12.67 -20.22
N ARG A 75 6.90 -12.45 -18.90
CA ARG A 75 7.83 -13.16 -18.02
C ARG A 75 7.23 -14.27 -17.20
N TYR A 76 5.96 -14.12 -16.82
CA TYR A 76 5.23 -15.03 -15.91
C TYR A 76 3.83 -15.33 -16.47
N PRO A 77 3.72 -15.90 -17.67
CA PRO A 77 2.43 -16.10 -18.33
C PRO A 77 1.46 -16.86 -17.40
N ASP A 78 0.30 -16.26 -17.14
CA ASP A 78 -0.79 -16.77 -16.30
C ASP A 78 -0.46 -16.96 -14.81
N ASN A 79 0.75 -16.60 -14.37
CA ASN A 79 1.24 -16.82 -13.01
C ASN A 79 1.70 -15.52 -12.32
N TYR A 80 0.95 -14.44 -12.43
CA TYR A 80 1.26 -13.19 -11.75
C TYR A 80 0.03 -12.63 -11.02
N LYS A 81 0.31 -11.74 -10.08
CA LYS A 81 -0.66 -10.87 -9.44
C LYS A 81 -0.14 -9.45 -9.42
N ILE A 82 -1.03 -8.49 -9.65
CA ILE A 82 -0.74 -7.07 -9.47
C ILE A 82 -1.50 -6.60 -8.25
N ILE A 83 -0.79 -5.98 -7.33
CA ILE A 83 -1.34 -5.41 -6.09
C ILE A 83 -1.19 -3.89 -6.20
N TYR A 84 -2.27 -3.20 -5.90
CA TYR A 84 -2.28 -1.75 -5.77
C TYR A 84 -2.42 -1.40 -4.29
N LEU A 85 -1.34 -0.91 -3.68
CA LEU A 85 -1.25 -0.63 -2.24
C LEU A 85 -1.34 0.88 -2.00
N THR A 86 -2.35 1.29 -1.24
CA THR A 86 -2.61 2.68 -0.88
C THR A 86 -2.79 2.83 0.63
N LEU A 87 -2.93 4.05 1.14
CA LEU A 87 -3.20 4.26 2.55
C LEU A 87 -4.58 3.72 2.97
N ASP A 88 -5.60 3.91 2.15
CA ASP A 88 -7.02 3.74 2.44
C ASP A 88 -7.76 2.77 1.49
N GLN A 89 -7.05 2.07 0.62
CA GLN A 89 -7.58 1.13 -0.38
C GLN A 89 -8.35 1.81 -1.53
N HIS A 90 -8.10 3.08 -1.84
CA HIS A 90 -8.70 3.66 -3.04
C HIS A 90 -8.21 2.99 -4.32
N ASP A 91 -9.05 3.01 -5.35
CA ASP A 91 -8.72 2.47 -6.66
C ASP A 91 -7.81 3.41 -7.46
N PRO A 92 -6.96 2.87 -8.35
CA PRO A 92 -6.22 3.67 -9.32
C PRO A 92 -7.18 4.36 -10.28
N ASN A 93 -6.75 5.47 -10.87
CA ASN A 93 -7.55 6.12 -11.89
C ASN A 93 -7.69 5.24 -13.15
N ASP A 94 -8.74 5.48 -13.94
CA ASP A 94 -9.07 4.69 -15.13
C ASP A 94 -7.93 4.71 -16.18
N GLU A 95 -7.18 5.81 -16.28
CA GLU A 95 -6.06 5.94 -17.21
C GLU A 95 -4.85 5.10 -16.81
N SER A 96 -4.64 4.85 -15.51
CA SER A 96 -3.58 3.98 -14.99
C SER A 96 -3.94 2.51 -15.14
N SER A 97 -5.17 2.15 -14.78
CA SER A 97 -5.61 0.75 -14.69
C SER A 97 -5.99 0.11 -16.03
N LYS A 98 -6.62 0.85 -16.96
CA LYS A 98 -7.05 0.37 -18.31
C LYS A 98 -7.58 -1.07 -18.35
N LYS A 99 -8.48 -1.44 -17.45
CA LYS A 99 -9.09 -2.78 -17.35
C LYS A 99 -8.11 -3.91 -16.95
N VAL A 100 -6.97 -3.57 -16.38
CA VAL A 100 -6.06 -4.55 -15.77
C VAL A 100 -6.69 -5.13 -14.52
N SER A 101 -6.57 -6.44 -14.34
CA SER A 101 -6.97 -7.08 -13.09
C SER A 101 -5.90 -6.83 -12.01
N TYR A 102 -6.26 -6.11 -10.97
CA TYR A 102 -5.40 -5.84 -9.81
C TYR A 102 -6.16 -6.15 -8.51
N ILE A 103 -5.44 -6.17 -7.41
CA ILE A 103 -5.98 -6.41 -6.07
C ILE A 103 -5.68 -5.17 -5.23
N PRO A 104 -6.69 -4.39 -4.84
CA PRO A 104 -6.49 -3.26 -3.96
C PRO A 104 -6.24 -3.73 -2.53
N ILE A 105 -5.21 -3.19 -1.90
CA ILE A 105 -4.93 -3.39 -0.47
C ILE A 105 -4.55 -2.06 0.17
N SER A 106 -4.68 -1.97 1.49
CA SER A 106 -4.39 -0.74 2.23
C SER A 106 -3.36 -0.92 3.33
N TYR A 107 -2.71 0.18 3.67
CA TYR A 107 -1.92 0.26 4.89
C TYR A 107 -2.79 0.20 6.14
N SER A 108 -3.93 0.91 6.13
CA SER A 108 -4.85 1.03 7.28
C SER A 108 -5.41 -0.31 7.77
N GLU A 109 -5.63 -1.25 6.88
CA GLU A 109 -6.24 -2.53 7.21
C GLU A 109 -5.26 -3.69 7.02
N HIS A 110 -4.80 -3.90 5.78
CA HIS A 110 -4.05 -5.10 5.41
C HIS A 110 -2.63 -5.13 5.96
N ILE A 111 -1.90 -4.00 5.87
CA ILE A 111 -0.51 -3.94 6.36
C ILE A 111 -0.50 -3.93 7.89
N ILE A 112 -1.38 -3.16 8.55
CA ILE A 112 -1.49 -3.18 10.02
C ILE A 112 -1.82 -4.58 10.53
N ALA A 113 -2.79 -5.29 9.94
CA ALA A 113 -3.16 -6.64 10.33
C ALA A 113 -1.98 -7.62 10.18
N TRP A 114 -1.26 -7.54 9.06
CA TRP A 114 -0.08 -8.36 8.83
C TRP A 114 1.04 -8.08 9.84
N LEU A 115 1.40 -6.82 10.05
CA LEU A 115 2.44 -6.43 11.02
C LEU A 115 2.05 -6.81 12.46
N THR A 116 0.77 -6.71 12.80
CA THR A 116 0.25 -7.17 14.11
C THR A 116 0.44 -8.68 14.27
N SER A 117 0.17 -9.45 13.23
CA SER A 117 0.45 -10.90 13.24
C SER A 117 1.94 -11.20 13.38
N CYS A 118 2.81 -10.45 12.70
CA CYS A 118 4.27 -10.55 12.86
C CYS A 118 4.71 -10.22 14.28
N LYS A 119 4.16 -9.17 14.88
CA LYS A 119 4.46 -8.78 16.26
C LYS A 119 4.12 -9.90 17.26
N ASN A 120 3.02 -10.62 17.06
CA ASN A 120 2.59 -11.70 17.93
C ASN A 120 3.53 -12.90 17.92
N ILE A 121 4.25 -13.15 16.83
CA ILE A 121 5.24 -14.26 16.75
C ILE A 121 6.66 -13.86 17.18
N THR A 122 6.89 -12.59 17.52
CA THR A 122 8.21 -12.06 17.95
C THR A 122 8.29 -11.82 19.45
N ILE A 123 7.58 -12.63 20.25
CA ILE A 123 7.50 -12.46 21.72
C ILE A 123 8.89 -12.52 22.37
N ASP A 124 9.75 -13.39 21.89
CA ASP A 124 11.12 -13.62 22.35
C ASP A 124 12.15 -12.65 21.76
N LYS A 125 11.72 -11.70 20.92
CA LYS A 125 12.60 -10.73 20.22
C LYS A 125 12.16 -9.29 20.50
N PRO A 126 12.45 -8.75 21.71
CA PRO A 126 11.88 -7.48 22.16
C PRO A 126 12.21 -6.28 21.24
N LEU A 127 13.41 -6.21 20.68
CA LEU A 127 13.77 -5.12 19.75
C LEU A 127 12.93 -5.16 18.47
N ILE A 128 12.75 -6.33 17.87
CA ILE A 128 11.93 -6.48 16.65
C ILE A 128 10.48 -6.16 16.98
N ARG A 129 9.96 -6.65 18.09
CA ARG A 129 8.59 -6.38 18.53
C ARG A 129 8.34 -4.87 18.73
N GLU A 130 9.30 -4.18 19.35
CA GLU A 130 9.20 -2.73 19.55
C GLU A 130 9.23 -1.96 18.24
N THR A 131 10.14 -2.32 17.33
CA THR A 131 10.19 -1.72 15.97
C THR A 131 8.87 -1.90 15.22
N LEU A 132 8.29 -3.12 15.28
CA LEU A 132 6.98 -3.37 14.66
C LEU A 132 5.87 -2.54 15.33
N THR A 133 5.91 -2.36 16.65
CA THR A 133 4.94 -1.55 17.39
C THR A 133 5.01 -0.08 16.94
N GLN A 134 6.19 0.49 16.87
CA GLN A 134 6.39 1.87 16.41
C GLN A 134 5.98 2.05 14.94
N TYR A 135 6.29 1.07 14.08
CA TYR A 135 5.89 1.14 12.67
C TYR A 135 4.36 1.04 12.50
N ILE A 136 3.69 0.17 13.24
CA ILE A 136 2.22 0.10 13.27
C ILE A 136 1.62 1.43 13.72
N GLN A 137 2.17 2.03 14.79
CA GLN A 137 1.71 3.32 15.29
C GLN A 137 1.87 4.41 14.23
N HIS A 138 3.01 4.46 13.55
CA HIS A 138 3.24 5.41 12.48
C HIS A 138 2.25 5.24 11.31
N ILE A 139 1.95 3.98 10.91
CA ILE A 139 0.91 3.74 9.89
C ILE A 139 -0.46 4.23 10.37
N LYS A 140 -0.82 3.98 11.62
CA LYS A 140 -2.09 4.47 12.19
C LYS A 140 -2.19 6.00 12.16
N GLU A 141 -1.09 6.70 12.43
CA GLU A 141 -1.01 8.15 12.32
C GLU A 141 -1.22 8.63 10.87
N LEU A 142 -0.52 8.00 9.91
CA LEU A 142 -0.63 8.33 8.49
C LEU A 142 -2.03 8.08 7.91
N THR A 143 -2.73 7.07 8.43
CA THR A 143 -4.07 6.67 7.95
C THR A 143 -5.21 7.24 8.80
N ASN A 144 -4.91 8.09 9.79
CA ASN A 144 -5.87 8.62 10.76
C ASN A 144 -6.70 7.51 11.47
N THR A 145 -6.09 6.33 11.65
CA THR A 145 -6.71 5.17 12.33
C THR A 145 -6.19 4.99 13.75
N ILE A 146 -5.87 6.07 14.44
CA ILE A 146 -5.40 6.04 15.83
C ILE A 146 -6.55 5.57 16.71
N ASP A 147 -6.33 4.46 17.43
CA ASP A 147 -7.25 4.00 18.46
C ASP A 147 -7.14 4.95 19.66
N MET A 148 -8.03 5.94 19.73
CA MET A 148 -8.21 6.76 20.92
C MET A 148 -9.08 5.98 21.90
N ASP A 149 -8.66 5.92 23.18
CA ASP A 149 -9.54 5.37 24.20
C ASP A 149 -10.85 6.18 24.33
N ALA A 150 -11.88 5.53 24.87
CA ALA A 150 -13.21 6.13 24.92
C ALA A 150 -13.24 7.45 25.73
N GLU A 151 -12.36 7.60 26.72
CA GLU A 151 -12.28 8.80 27.57
C GLU A 151 -11.67 9.96 26.78
N THR A 152 -10.53 9.74 26.09
CA THR A 152 -9.87 10.71 25.22
C THR A 152 -10.79 11.14 24.06
N ASN A 153 -11.51 10.18 23.45
CA ASN A 153 -12.49 10.47 22.42
C ASN A 153 -13.62 11.37 22.93
N ASN A 154 -14.16 11.08 24.12
CA ASN A 154 -15.22 11.88 24.73
C ASN A 154 -14.74 13.29 25.10
N GLU A 155 -13.51 13.44 25.59
CA GLU A 155 -12.93 14.75 25.88
C GLU A 155 -12.70 15.54 24.59
N LEU A 156 -12.15 14.92 23.55
CA LEU A 156 -11.96 15.55 22.25
C LEU A 156 -13.32 16.00 21.67
N MET A 157 -14.33 15.15 21.71
CA MET A 157 -15.68 15.50 21.25
C MET A 157 -16.26 16.70 22.02
N LYS A 158 -16.07 16.77 23.33
CA LYS A 158 -16.51 17.94 24.13
C LYS A 158 -15.81 19.22 23.70
N ILE A 159 -14.48 19.16 23.45
CA ILE A 159 -13.69 20.30 22.98
C ILE A 159 -14.16 20.74 21.58
N LEU A 160 -14.34 19.81 20.65
CA LEU A 160 -14.79 20.10 19.29
C LEU A 160 -16.19 20.73 19.28
N ILE A 161 -17.12 20.21 20.06
CA ILE A 161 -18.50 20.74 20.19
C ILE A 161 -18.50 22.13 20.82
N SER A 162 -17.71 22.33 21.90
CA SER A 162 -17.64 23.65 22.58
C SER A 162 -17.00 24.73 21.72
N ASN A 163 -16.21 24.32 20.69
CA ASN A 163 -15.52 25.22 19.75
C ASN A 163 -15.99 25.01 18.30
N LEU A 164 -17.26 24.73 18.09
CA LEU A 164 -17.80 24.28 16.79
C LEU A 164 -17.44 25.22 15.62
N SER A 165 -17.44 26.53 15.85
CA SER A 165 -17.09 27.54 14.83
C SER A 165 -15.61 27.39 14.39
N ALA A 166 -14.69 27.28 15.36
CA ALA A 166 -13.27 27.09 15.09
C ALA A 166 -13.02 25.71 14.45
N THR A 167 -13.71 24.67 14.90
CA THR A 167 -13.64 23.33 14.33
C THR A 167 -14.05 23.32 12.86
N ASN A 168 -15.16 23.98 12.51
CA ASN A 168 -15.60 24.11 11.13
C ASN A 168 -14.60 24.88 10.25
N GLN A 169 -13.96 25.92 10.78
CA GLN A 169 -12.92 26.64 10.07
C GLN A 169 -11.70 25.76 9.80
N ILE A 170 -11.26 24.97 10.79
CA ILE A 170 -10.13 24.02 10.63
C ILE A 170 -10.45 22.98 9.55
N ILE A 171 -11.66 22.41 9.57
CA ILE A 171 -12.10 21.42 8.56
C ILE A 171 -12.11 22.05 7.15
N GLN A 172 -12.61 23.28 7.01
CA GLN A 172 -12.59 23.99 5.72
C GLN A 172 -11.17 24.29 5.22
N MET A 173 -10.23 24.57 6.12
CA MET A 173 -8.83 24.85 5.80
C MET A 173 -7.98 23.58 5.59
N GLN A 174 -8.49 22.41 5.93
CA GLN A 174 -7.71 21.15 5.86
C GLN A 174 -7.18 20.90 4.46
N GLY A 175 -7.97 21.09 3.41
CA GLY A 175 -7.54 20.94 2.03
C GLY A 175 -6.45 21.93 1.59
N GLU A 176 -6.45 23.15 2.16
CA GLU A 176 -5.41 24.15 1.89
C GLU A 176 -4.12 23.79 2.63
N ILE A 177 -4.22 23.28 3.86
CA ILE A 177 -3.09 22.84 4.67
C ILE A 177 -2.42 21.62 4.01
N GLU A 178 -3.18 20.63 3.55
CA GLU A 178 -2.66 19.47 2.85
C GLU A 178 -1.92 19.86 1.57
N MET A 179 -2.47 20.78 0.77
CA MET A 179 -1.79 21.30 -0.43
C MET A 179 -0.48 22.05 -0.10
N HIS A 180 -0.38 22.68 1.06
CA HIS A 180 0.84 23.40 1.48
C HIS A 180 1.94 22.48 1.99
N VAL A 181 1.57 21.35 2.60
CA VAL A 181 2.52 20.35 3.12
C VAL A 181 3.11 19.51 1.98
N VAL A 182 2.31 19.19 0.96
CA VAL A 182 2.75 18.39 -0.20
C VAL A 182 3.66 19.16 -1.18
N LYS A 183 3.67 20.51 -1.12
CA LYS A 183 4.50 21.36 -2.02
C LYS A 183 5.90 21.68 -1.46
N LYS A 184 6.27 21.15 -0.32
CA LYS A 184 7.62 21.22 0.24
C LYS A 184 8.35 19.89 0.14
#